data_5f0ddd7b42a480fe106e22fc24c7f6e1
#
_entry.id   5f0ddd7b42a480fe106e22fc24c7f6e1
#
_cell.length_a   1.000
_cell.length_b   1.000
_cell.length_c   1.000
_cell.angle_alpha   90.00
_cell.angle_beta   90.00
_cell.angle_gamma   90.00
#
_symmetry.space_group_name_H-M   'P 1'
#
loop_
_entity.id
_entity.type
_entity.pdbx_description
1 polymer ?
#
loop_
_entity_poly.entity_id
_entity_poly.type
_entity_poly.pdbx_seq_one_letter_code
_entity_poly.pdbx_strand_id
1 'polypeptide(L)'
;MEYRNTLTTCTYCGCGCNLFLESLDGRLTGTIPCKTFPVNEGKLCIKGWNGHQFVQSEKRLKKPLMRTRKNGELTEVSWDEALDFAASKLKEIKQANGPDSVGFFTSAKVTNEENYLMQKFARAGMGTNNIDHCARL
;
A
#
# COMPACT_ATOMS: atom_id res chain seq x y z
N MET A 1 -27.60 13.39 -11.76
CA MET A 1 -26.31 13.87 -11.20
C MET A 1 -26.27 13.44 -9.73
N GLU A 2 -25.46 12.44 -9.43
CA GLU A 2 -25.35 11.86 -8.09
C GLU A 2 -24.04 12.29 -7.44
N TYR A 3 -24.13 13.13 -6.41
CA TYR A 3 -22.97 13.56 -5.63
C TYR A 3 -22.90 12.75 -4.33
N ARG A 4 -21.69 12.22 -4.04
CA ARG A 4 -21.44 11.47 -2.80
C ARG A 4 -20.16 11.96 -2.12
N ASN A 5 -20.21 11.97 -0.77
CA ASN A 5 -19.05 12.15 0.10
C ASN A 5 -18.82 10.87 0.89
N THR A 6 -17.66 10.27 0.73
CA THR A 6 -17.30 9.05 1.46
C THR A 6 -16.16 9.34 2.43
N LEU A 7 -16.44 9.19 3.73
CA LEU A 7 -15.40 9.32 4.77
C LEU A 7 -14.42 8.16 4.65
N THR A 8 -13.14 8.49 4.64
CA THR A 8 -12.06 7.50 4.60
C THR A 8 -10.80 8.04 5.29
N THR A 9 -9.81 7.17 5.45
CA THR A 9 -8.48 7.54 5.95
C THR A 9 -7.53 7.71 4.78
N CYS A 10 -6.68 8.74 4.83
CA CYS A 10 -5.63 8.95 3.85
C CYS A 10 -4.66 7.77 3.83
N THR A 11 -4.43 7.19 2.68
CA THR A 11 -3.58 6.00 2.50
C THR A 11 -2.10 6.31 2.33
N TYR A 12 -1.70 7.57 2.45
CA TYR A 12 -0.34 7.97 2.08
C TYR A 12 0.71 7.77 3.15
N CYS A 13 0.37 7.98 4.42
CA CYS A 13 1.34 7.84 5.52
C CYS A 13 0.67 7.47 6.85
N GLY A 14 1.47 7.12 7.84
CA GLY A 14 1.03 6.72 9.17
C GLY A 14 0.40 7.83 10.01
N CYS A 15 0.26 9.05 9.51
CA CYS A 15 -0.46 10.12 10.19
C CYS A 15 -1.96 9.78 10.36
N GLY A 16 -2.54 9.02 9.41
CA GLY A 16 -3.92 8.57 9.52
C GLY A 16 -4.97 9.67 9.39
N CYS A 17 -4.70 10.72 8.63
CA CYS A 17 -5.64 11.82 8.41
C CYS A 17 -6.96 11.33 7.83
N ASN A 18 -8.09 11.73 8.42
CA ASN A 18 -9.40 11.46 7.84
C ASN A 18 -9.82 12.56 6.87
N LEU A 19 -10.39 12.12 5.78
CA LEU A 19 -10.87 12.96 4.69
C LEU A 19 -12.14 12.39 4.06
N PHE A 20 -12.87 13.23 3.37
CA PHE A 20 -13.96 12.80 2.51
C PHE A 20 -13.46 12.73 1.07
N LEU A 21 -13.75 11.63 0.39
CA LEU A 21 -13.63 11.52 -1.05
C LEU A 21 -14.94 12.00 -1.68
N GLU A 22 -14.83 13.02 -2.50
CA GLU A 22 -15.96 13.54 -3.27
C GLU A 22 -16.07 12.79 -4.59
N SER A 23 -17.26 12.38 -4.94
CA SER A 23 -17.53 11.78 -6.24
C SER A 23 -18.80 12.34 -6.86
N LEU A 24 -18.79 12.45 -8.18
CA LEU A 24 -19.91 12.86 -9.01
C LEU A 24 -20.14 11.79 -10.08
N ASP A 25 -21.33 11.22 -10.12
CA ASP A 25 -21.68 10.12 -11.05
C ASP A 25 -20.62 9.00 -11.09
N GLY A 26 -20.10 8.62 -9.90
CA GLY A 26 -19.10 7.56 -9.72
C GLY A 26 -17.65 7.96 -10.02
N ARG A 27 -17.37 9.18 -10.45
CA ARG A 27 -16.01 9.68 -10.66
C ARG A 27 -15.54 10.49 -9.45
N LEU A 28 -14.34 10.23 -8.96
CA LEU A 28 -13.73 11.03 -7.91
C LEU A 28 -13.38 12.42 -8.44
N THR A 29 -13.83 13.46 -7.75
CA THR A 29 -13.66 14.86 -8.13
C THR A 29 -12.77 15.63 -7.18
N GLY A 30 -12.65 15.18 -5.92
CA GLY A 30 -11.88 15.91 -4.93
C GLY A 30 -11.69 15.15 -3.60
N THR A 31 -10.98 15.81 -2.72
CA THR A 31 -10.84 15.41 -1.30
C THR A 31 -11.07 16.62 -0.42
N ILE A 32 -11.82 16.42 0.68
CA ILE A 32 -12.05 17.44 1.71
C ILE A 32 -11.56 16.89 3.05
N PRO A 33 -10.80 17.65 3.86
CA PRO A 33 -10.38 17.19 5.17
C PRO A 33 -11.58 17.06 6.14
N CYS A 34 -11.59 16.02 6.96
CA CYS A 34 -12.57 15.87 8.03
C CYS A 34 -12.22 16.82 9.18
N LYS A 35 -13.05 17.87 9.37
CA LYS A 35 -12.81 18.92 10.39
C LYS A 35 -12.94 18.42 11.81
N THR A 36 -13.77 17.42 12.05
CA THR A 36 -14.08 16.89 13.39
C THR A 36 -13.14 15.77 13.83
N PHE A 37 -12.23 15.32 12.96
CA PHE A 37 -11.31 14.26 13.28
C PHE A 37 -10.08 14.79 14.05
N PRO A 38 -9.79 14.25 15.25
CA PRO A 38 -8.81 14.85 16.18
C PRO A 38 -7.36 14.79 15.70
N VAL A 39 -7.02 13.89 14.75
CA VAL A 39 -5.65 13.74 14.27
C VAL A 39 -5.25 14.87 13.33
N ASN A 40 -6.11 15.21 12.37
CA ASN A 40 -5.77 16.21 11.35
C ASN A 40 -6.58 17.52 11.46
N GLU A 41 -7.60 17.60 12.31
CA GLU A 41 -8.35 18.82 12.63
C GLU A 41 -8.71 19.67 11.40
N GLY A 42 -9.17 19.04 10.35
CA GLY A 42 -9.49 19.72 9.09
C GLY A 42 -8.30 20.13 8.22
N LYS A 43 -7.11 19.59 8.46
CA LYS A 43 -5.91 19.89 7.68
C LYS A 43 -5.49 18.68 6.86
N LEU A 44 -4.93 18.91 5.66
CA LEU A 44 -4.30 17.90 4.83
C LEU A 44 -3.00 18.46 4.25
N CYS A 45 -1.99 17.62 4.09
CA CYS A 45 -0.84 17.96 3.28
C CYS A 45 -1.19 17.84 1.79
N ILE A 46 -0.30 18.29 0.92
CA ILE A 46 -0.50 18.28 -0.54
C ILE A 46 -0.88 16.88 -1.07
N LYS A 47 -0.40 15.81 -0.46
CA LYS A 47 -0.68 14.44 -0.86
C LYS A 47 -2.12 14.02 -0.52
N GLY A 48 -2.60 14.39 0.65
CA GLY A 48 -3.99 14.17 1.05
C GLY A 48 -4.96 14.94 0.19
N TRP A 49 -4.66 16.21 -0.12
CA TRP A 49 -5.46 17.04 -1.02
C TRP A 49 -5.59 16.45 -2.43
N ASN A 50 -4.56 15.78 -2.93
CA ASN A 50 -4.52 15.19 -4.27
C ASN A 50 -4.73 13.66 -4.26
N GLY A 51 -5.15 13.08 -3.14
CA GLY A 51 -5.31 11.64 -2.97
C GLY A 51 -6.31 10.98 -3.93
N HIS A 52 -7.24 11.73 -4.49
CA HIS A 52 -8.20 11.23 -5.48
C HIS A 52 -7.59 11.01 -6.87
N GLN A 53 -6.50 11.71 -7.22
CA GLN A 53 -5.98 11.74 -8.60
C GLN A 53 -5.40 10.40 -9.05
N PHE A 54 -4.62 9.72 -8.19
CA PHE A 54 -3.97 8.47 -8.57
C PHE A 54 -4.97 7.32 -8.80
N VAL A 55 -6.14 7.37 -8.17
CA VAL A 55 -7.15 6.30 -8.25
C VAL A 55 -7.66 6.14 -9.68
N GLN A 56 -7.80 7.25 -10.40
CA GLN A 56 -8.33 7.29 -11.77
C GLN A 56 -7.25 7.40 -12.84
N SER A 57 -5.98 7.36 -12.46
CA SER A 57 -4.88 7.43 -13.42
C SER A 57 -4.91 6.22 -14.36
N GLU A 58 -4.82 6.45 -15.66
CA GLU A 58 -4.70 5.40 -16.67
C GLU A 58 -3.43 4.55 -16.50
N LYS A 59 -2.40 5.13 -15.88
CA LYS A 59 -1.12 4.45 -15.56
C LYS A 59 -1.21 3.57 -14.31
N ARG A 60 -2.32 3.61 -13.58
CA ARG A 60 -2.49 2.79 -12.39
C ARG A 60 -2.60 1.31 -12.78
N LEU A 61 -1.71 0.49 -12.22
CA LEU A 61 -1.82 -0.96 -12.35
C LEU A 61 -3.08 -1.46 -11.64
N LYS A 62 -3.85 -2.30 -12.33
CA LYS A 62 -5.09 -2.90 -11.81
C LYS A 62 -4.96 -4.40 -11.55
N LYS A 63 -3.88 -5.00 -12.05
CA LYS A 63 -3.54 -6.41 -11.86
C LYS A 63 -2.06 -6.54 -11.50
N PRO A 64 -1.68 -7.64 -10.84
CA PRO A 64 -0.27 -7.95 -10.63
C PRO A 64 0.46 -8.14 -11.95
N LEU A 65 1.73 -7.74 -11.97
CA LEU A 65 2.64 -8.02 -13.07
C LEU A 65 3.73 -8.97 -12.56
N MET A 66 3.98 -10.04 -13.29
CA MET A 66 4.97 -11.03 -12.93
C MET A 66 5.93 -11.32 -14.09
N ARG A 67 7.19 -11.62 -13.74
CA ARG A 67 8.15 -12.22 -14.65
C ARG A 67 8.72 -13.49 -14.01
N THR A 68 8.87 -14.54 -14.77
CA THR A 68 9.34 -15.84 -14.26
C THR A 68 10.86 -16.00 -14.40
N ARG A 69 11.53 -15.15 -15.17
CA ARG A 69 12.99 -15.16 -15.34
C ARG A 69 13.56 -13.74 -15.28
N LYS A 70 14.81 -13.64 -14.81
CA LYS A 70 15.54 -12.37 -14.81
C LYS A 70 15.59 -11.79 -16.23
N ASN A 71 15.27 -10.52 -16.38
CA ASN A 71 15.18 -9.80 -17.65
C ASN A 71 14.05 -10.25 -18.59
N GLY A 72 13.09 -11.07 -18.13
CA GLY A 72 11.87 -11.36 -18.85
C GLY A 72 10.91 -10.18 -18.88
N GLU A 73 9.96 -10.20 -19.79
CA GLU A 73 8.87 -9.23 -19.81
C GLU A 73 7.94 -9.40 -18.60
N LEU A 74 7.38 -8.30 -18.12
CA LEU A 74 6.33 -8.30 -17.12
C LEU A 74 5.00 -8.58 -17.81
N THR A 75 4.31 -9.63 -17.40
CA THR A 75 2.99 -10.02 -17.91
C THR A 75 1.94 -9.91 -16.82
N GLU A 76 0.73 -9.54 -17.17
CA GLU A 76 -0.40 -9.55 -16.24
C GLU A 76 -0.74 -10.99 -15.83
N VAL A 77 -0.94 -11.18 -14.53
CA VAL A 77 -1.35 -12.46 -13.94
C VAL A 77 -2.49 -12.24 -12.94
N SER A 78 -3.12 -13.33 -12.50
CA SER A 78 -4.08 -13.28 -11.41
C SER A 78 -3.39 -12.99 -10.06
N TRP A 79 -4.17 -12.53 -9.07
CA TRP A 79 -3.66 -12.37 -7.71
C TRP A 79 -3.21 -13.70 -7.10
N ASP A 80 -3.93 -14.78 -7.37
CA ASP A 80 -3.59 -16.10 -6.83
C ASP A 80 -2.24 -16.58 -7.38
N GLU A 81 -2.03 -16.49 -8.69
CA GLU A 81 -0.75 -16.82 -9.32
C GLU A 81 0.42 -16.00 -8.77
N ALA A 82 0.22 -14.68 -8.60
CA ALA A 82 1.27 -13.80 -8.09
C ALA A 82 1.62 -14.11 -6.62
N LEU A 83 0.61 -14.36 -5.79
CA LEU A 83 0.79 -14.68 -4.37
C LEU A 83 1.41 -16.05 -4.18
N ASP A 84 0.96 -17.06 -4.92
CA ASP A 84 1.52 -18.41 -4.86
C ASP A 84 2.98 -18.43 -5.30
N PHE A 85 3.31 -17.71 -6.36
CA PHE A 85 4.68 -17.57 -6.81
C PHE A 85 5.56 -16.91 -5.75
N ALA A 86 5.12 -15.77 -5.19
CA ALA A 86 5.87 -15.04 -4.17
C ALA A 86 6.04 -15.90 -2.90
N ALA A 87 4.98 -16.55 -2.43
CA ALA A 87 5.01 -17.39 -1.25
C ALA A 87 5.94 -18.61 -1.42
N SER A 88 5.89 -19.24 -2.60
CA SER A 88 6.75 -20.38 -2.93
C SER A 88 8.22 -19.97 -2.92
N LYS A 89 8.57 -18.83 -3.55
CA LYS A 89 9.94 -18.34 -3.58
C LYS A 89 10.46 -17.96 -2.19
N LEU A 90 9.65 -17.31 -1.37
CA LEU A 90 10.04 -16.99 0.01
C LEU A 90 10.26 -18.26 0.84
N LYS A 91 9.41 -19.29 0.69
CA LYS A 91 9.58 -20.59 1.34
C LYS A 91 10.88 -21.30 0.90
N GLU A 92 11.15 -21.34 -0.42
CA GLU A 92 12.39 -21.92 -0.96
C GLU A 92 13.62 -21.26 -0.36
N ILE A 93 13.66 -19.92 -0.36
CA ILE A 93 14.79 -19.15 0.18
C ILE A 93 14.98 -19.43 1.68
N LYS A 94 13.89 -19.38 2.44
CA LYS A 94 13.89 -19.64 3.88
C LYS A 94 14.39 -21.05 4.20
N GLN A 95 13.95 -22.07 3.44
CA GLN A 95 14.36 -23.45 3.62
C GLN A 95 15.83 -23.68 3.27
N ALA A 96 16.31 -23.05 2.22
CA ALA A 96 17.69 -23.23 1.75
C ALA A 96 18.73 -22.45 2.58
N ASN A 97 18.38 -21.25 3.07
CA ASN A 97 19.35 -20.30 3.62
C ASN A 97 18.99 -19.77 5.02
N GLY A 98 17.88 -20.23 5.58
CA GLY A 98 17.35 -19.74 6.85
C GLY A 98 16.53 -18.46 6.77
N PRO A 99 15.81 -18.08 7.84
CA PRO A 99 14.89 -16.94 7.85
C PRO A 99 15.62 -15.59 7.66
N ASP A 100 16.83 -15.45 8.16
CA ASP A 100 17.60 -14.21 8.11
C ASP A 100 18.22 -13.90 6.74
N SER A 101 18.04 -14.80 5.76
CA SER A 101 18.41 -14.55 4.37
C SER A 101 17.45 -13.60 3.64
N VAL A 102 16.32 -13.26 4.26
CA VAL A 102 15.32 -12.35 3.71
C VAL A 102 15.25 -11.07 4.55
N GLY A 103 15.33 -9.93 3.89
CA GLY A 103 15.12 -8.62 4.49
C GLY A 103 13.85 -7.96 3.97
N PHE A 104 13.19 -7.17 4.83
CA PHE A 104 11.95 -6.45 4.51
C PHE A 104 12.16 -4.96 4.67
N PHE A 105 11.65 -4.22 3.71
CA PHE A 105 11.57 -2.76 3.80
C PHE A 105 10.11 -2.32 3.75
N THR A 106 9.72 -1.55 4.76
CA THR A 106 8.44 -0.84 4.77
C THR A 106 8.64 0.63 4.41
N SER A 107 7.66 1.46 4.69
CA SER A 107 7.76 2.86 4.31
C SER A 107 7.12 3.78 5.36
N ALA A 108 7.66 4.99 5.50
CA ALA A 108 6.96 6.09 6.15
C ALA A 108 5.76 6.60 5.32
N LYS A 109 5.64 6.14 4.08
CA LYS A 109 4.61 6.55 3.10
C LYS A 109 3.59 5.44 2.85
N VAL A 110 3.24 4.71 3.88
CA VAL A 110 2.17 3.71 3.92
C VAL A 110 1.39 3.90 5.22
N THR A 111 0.25 3.24 5.34
CA THR A 111 -0.57 3.30 6.56
C THR A 111 0.09 2.57 7.74
N ASN A 112 -0.38 2.83 8.94
CA ASN A 112 0.07 2.10 10.14
C ASN A 112 -0.25 0.61 10.04
N GLU A 113 -1.40 0.27 9.46
CA GLU A 113 -1.85 -1.10 9.24
C GLU A 113 -0.91 -1.86 8.31
N GLU A 114 -0.46 -1.25 7.24
CA GLU A 114 0.51 -1.85 6.31
C GLU A 114 1.86 -2.10 6.98
N ASN A 115 2.36 -1.13 7.76
CA ASN A 115 3.59 -1.30 8.55
C ASN A 115 3.44 -2.42 9.59
N TYR A 116 2.32 -2.47 10.29
CA TYR A 116 2.03 -3.53 11.26
C TYR A 116 1.98 -4.92 10.61
N LEU A 117 1.26 -5.04 9.49
CA LEU A 117 1.15 -6.31 8.76
C LEU A 117 2.50 -6.78 8.23
N MET A 118 3.32 -5.88 7.70
CA MET A 118 4.66 -6.24 7.22
C MET A 118 5.57 -6.68 8.37
N GLN A 119 5.53 -6.01 9.52
CA GLN A 119 6.26 -6.45 10.71
C GLN A 119 5.81 -7.83 11.20
N LYS A 120 4.50 -8.04 11.24
CA LYS A 120 3.92 -9.34 11.62
C LYS A 120 4.34 -10.44 10.66
N PHE A 121 4.32 -10.16 9.36
CA PHE A 121 4.75 -11.10 8.33
C PHE A 121 6.23 -11.46 8.47
N ALA A 122 7.12 -10.47 8.64
CA ALA A 122 8.54 -10.70 8.82
C ALA A 122 8.82 -11.58 10.05
N ARG A 123 8.23 -11.22 11.20
CA ARG A 123 8.53 -11.89 12.47
C ARG A 123 7.79 -13.23 12.64
N ALA A 124 6.48 -13.24 12.45
CA ALA A 124 5.66 -14.44 12.67
C ALA A 124 5.64 -15.37 11.44
N GLY A 125 5.60 -14.83 10.23
CA GLY A 125 5.58 -15.61 8.99
C GLY A 125 6.95 -16.10 8.59
N MET A 126 7.90 -15.20 8.44
CA MET A 126 9.26 -15.53 7.99
C MET A 126 10.19 -15.95 9.14
N GLY A 127 9.99 -15.44 10.35
CA GLY A 127 10.83 -15.74 11.52
C GLY A 127 12.12 -14.93 11.57
N THR A 128 12.13 -13.73 10.99
CA THR A 128 13.29 -12.84 10.99
C THR A 128 12.95 -11.48 11.58
N ASN A 129 13.96 -10.79 12.14
CA ASN A 129 13.89 -9.39 12.56
C ASN A 129 14.50 -8.42 11.54
N ASN A 130 14.90 -8.91 10.37
CA ASN A 130 15.46 -8.10 9.30
C ASN A 130 14.39 -7.25 8.61
N ILE A 131 13.87 -6.28 9.33
CA ILE A 131 12.88 -5.33 8.82
C ILE A 131 13.21 -3.91 9.25
N ASP A 132 13.15 -3.00 8.30
CA ASP A 132 13.37 -1.58 8.51
C ASP A 132 12.47 -0.76 7.58
N HIS A 133 12.53 0.56 7.67
CA HIS A 133 11.75 1.45 6.81
C HIS A 133 12.51 2.75 6.46
N CYS A 134 12.02 3.44 5.43
CA CYS A 134 12.63 4.64 4.87
C CYS A 134 12.31 5.94 5.64
N ALA A 135 12.27 5.93 6.98
CA ALA A 135 11.89 7.13 7.75
C ALA A 135 12.83 8.33 7.56
N ARG A 136 14.03 8.07 7.04
CA ARG A 136 15.08 9.07 6.97
C ARG A 136 15.81 9.02 5.63
N LEU A 137 15.12 9.42 4.58
CA LEU A 137 15.74 9.70 3.28
C LEU A 137 15.33 11.09 2.83
#